data_70a7f3c3b10def3cbf47367eb3256058
#
_entry.id   70a7f3c3b10def3cbf47367eb3256058
#
_cell.length_a   1.000
_cell.length_b   1.000
_cell.length_c   1.000
_cell.angle_alpha   90.00
_cell.angle_beta   90.00
_cell.angle_gamma   90.00
#
_symmetry.space_group_name_H-M   'P 1'
#
loop_
_entity.id
_entity.type
_entity.pdbx_description
1 polymer ?
#
loop_
_entity_poly.entity_id
_entity_poly.type
_entity_poly.pdbx_seq_one_letter_code
_entity_poly.pdbx_strand_id
1 'polypeptide(L)'
;MDIEVRLATAQERTALEQFYAREGHNFQQLTAQAVCTPLGTTRESMYIVAVSNDIVLAALKLDIGNDPKIGRVGFIQHFEIEDELERTDLGKRMIEKIIQIADDKNLSAVDTLFDVSKSDMITLYSESGFEEQRKEIYLRKKFKSRVF
;
A
#
# COMPACT_ATOMS: atom_id res chain seq x y z
N MET A 1 -22.38 -1.51 9.62
CA MET A 1 -21.77 -2.22 8.46
C MET A 1 -20.59 -3.02 8.96
N ASP A 2 -20.64 -4.32 8.73
CA ASP A 2 -19.54 -5.20 9.14
C ASP A 2 -18.45 -5.18 8.06
N ILE A 3 -17.31 -4.66 8.43
CA ILE A 3 -16.14 -4.60 7.54
C ILE A 3 -15.07 -5.52 8.09
N GLU A 4 -14.65 -6.47 7.27
CA GLU A 4 -13.56 -7.38 7.61
C GLU A 4 -12.27 -6.89 6.94
N VAL A 5 -11.19 -6.79 7.73
CA VAL A 5 -9.85 -6.43 7.22
C VAL A 5 -8.99 -7.68 7.25
N ARG A 6 -8.52 -8.11 6.07
CA ARG A 6 -7.79 -9.36 5.94
C ARG A 6 -6.93 -9.39 4.67
N LEU A 7 -6.13 -10.45 4.54
CA LEU A 7 -5.44 -10.72 3.30
C LEU A 7 -6.45 -11.05 2.19
N ALA A 8 -6.21 -10.50 1.00
CA ALA A 8 -7.01 -10.84 -0.16
C ALA A 8 -6.71 -12.28 -0.60
N THR A 9 -7.76 -12.98 -1.01
CA THR A 9 -7.65 -14.31 -1.60
C THR A 9 -7.73 -14.22 -3.12
N ALA A 10 -7.39 -15.30 -3.81
CA ALA A 10 -7.51 -15.37 -5.28
C ALA A 10 -8.94 -15.12 -5.76
N GLN A 11 -9.93 -15.48 -4.95
CA GLN A 11 -11.35 -15.27 -5.27
C GLN A 11 -11.74 -13.81 -5.30
N GLU A 12 -10.96 -12.93 -4.66
CA GLU A 12 -11.25 -11.51 -4.57
C GLU A 12 -10.59 -10.69 -5.66
N ARG A 13 -9.88 -11.32 -6.57
CA ARG A 13 -9.16 -10.59 -7.61
C ARG A 13 -10.05 -9.63 -8.40
N THR A 14 -11.21 -10.11 -8.83
CA THR A 14 -12.15 -9.27 -9.60
C THR A 14 -12.65 -8.09 -8.77
N ALA A 15 -13.03 -8.32 -7.51
CA ALA A 15 -13.48 -7.25 -6.62
C ALA A 15 -12.37 -6.22 -6.36
N LEU A 16 -11.13 -6.70 -6.23
CA LEU A 16 -9.97 -5.84 -6.03
C LEU A 16 -9.68 -4.99 -7.28
N GLU A 17 -9.74 -5.60 -8.47
CA GLU A 17 -9.59 -4.89 -9.73
C GLU A 17 -10.66 -3.79 -9.88
N GLN A 18 -11.91 -4.12 -9.54
CA GLN A 18 -13.02 -3.17 -9.60
C GLN A 18 -12.81 -2.01 -8.62
N PHE A 19 -12.32 -2.30 -7.42
CA PHE A 19 -12.04 -1.26 -6.44
C PHE A 19 -10.98 -0.28 -6.96
N TYR A 20 -9.85 -0.77 -7.42
CA TYR A 20 -8.79 0.10 -7.93
C TYR A 20 -9.22 0.87 -9.18
N ALA A 21 -10.06 0.27 -10.03
CA ALA A 21 -10.61 0.99 -11.18
C ALA A 21 -11.49 2.17 -10.74
N ARG A 22 -12.32 1.99 -9.72
CA ARG A 22 -13.13 3.10 -9.16
C ARG A 22 -12.25 4.21 -8.58
N GLU A 23 -11.09 3.85 -8.05
CA GLU A 23 -10.13 4.81 -7.50
C GLU A 23 -9.20 5.39 -8.58
N GLY A 24 -9.45 5.11 -9.85
CA GLY A 24 -8.70 5.69 -10.97
C GLY A 24 -7.42 4.94 -11.34
N HIS A 25 -7.25 3.71 -10.89
CA HIS A 25 -6.05 2.93 -11.16
C HIS A 25 -6.31 1.77 -12.11
N ASN A 26 -5.33 1.47 -12.96
CA ASN A 26 -5.31 0.24 -13.74
C ASN A 26 -4.61 -0.84 -12.92
N PHE A 27 -5.36 -1.83 -12.46
CA PHE A 27 -4.85 -2.87 -11.56
C PHE A 27 -3.67 -3.64 -12.16
N GLN A 28 -3.71 -3.93 -13.46
CA GLN A 28 -2.61 -4.65 -14.11
C GLN A 28 -1.32 -3.85 -14.09
N GLN A 29 -1.40 -2.53 -14.26
CA GLN A 29 -0.24 -1.65 -14.14
C GLN A 29 0.31 -1.64 -12.71
N LEU A 30 -0.57 -1.63 -11.71
CA LEU A 30 -0.15 -1.66 -10.31
C LEU A 30 0.61 -2.96 -9.99
N THR A 31 0.14 -4.09 -10.49
CA THR A 31 0.79 -5.39 -10.23
C THR A 31 2.07 -5.60 -11.03
N ALA A 32 2.14 -5.02 -12.23
CA ALA A 32 3.29 -5.17 -13.12
C ALA A 32 4.37 -4.10 -12.91
N GLN A 33 4.01 -2.99 -12.28
CA GLN A 33 4.90 -1.85 -12.14
C GLN A 33 6.07 -2.17 -11.24
N ALA A 34 7.28 -2.07 -11.80
CA ALA A 34 8.49 -2.01 -11.02
C ALA A 34 8.53 -0.65 -10.34
N VAL A 35 8.01 -0.56 -9.15
CA VAL A 35 8.04 0.69 -8.41
C VAL A 35 9.45 0.91 -7.91
N CYS A 36 9.92 2.15 -8.02
CA CYS A 36 11.16 2.57 -7.41
C CYS A 36 10.99 2.52 -5.89
N THR A 37 11.21 1.36 -5.30
CA THR A 37 11.07 1.16 -3.87
C THR A 37 12.45 1.19 -3.21
N PRO A 38 12.53 1.47 -1.89
CA PRO A 38 13.77 1.28 -1.16
C PRO A 38 14.20 -0.19 -1.11
N LEU A 39 13.29 -1.11 -1.43
CA LEU A 39 13.59 -2.54 -1.51
C LEU A 39 14.39 -2.83 -2.77
N GLY A 40 15.49 -3.56 -2.64
CA GLY A 40 16.27 -4.01 -3.79
C GLY A 40 15.47 -4.96 -4.67
N THR A 41 15.04 -6.07 -4.10
CA THR A 41 14.26 -7.10 -4.81
C THR A 41 13.07 -7.49 -3.96
N THR A 42 11.87 -7.40 -4.55
CA THR A 42 10.65 -7.89 -3.92
C THR A 42 10.63 -9.42 -3.98
N ARG A 43 10.48 -10.05 -2.82
CA ARG A 43 10.41 -11.51 -2.68
C ARG A 43 9.00 -12.03 -2.58
N GLU A 44 8.09 -11.22 -2.07
CA GLU A 44 6.72 -11.61 -1.78
C GLU A 44 5.84 -10.38 -1.87
N SER A 45 4.67 -10.53 -2.46
CA SER A 45 3.68 -9.45 -2.55
C SER A 45 2.32 -9.96 -2.12
N MET A 46 1.57 -9.11 -1.43
CA MET A 46 0.20 -9.42 -1.02
C MET A 46 -0.65 -8.17 -0.98
N TYR A 47 -1.95 -8.35 -1.09
CA TYR A 47 -2.92 -7.27 -0.89
C TYR A 47 -3.65 -7.49 0.42
N ILE A 48 -3.84 -6.42 1.16
CA ILE A 48 -4.71 -6.38 2.33
C ILE A 48 -5.95 -5.61 1.91
N VAL A 49 -7.11 -6.17 2.20
CA VAL A 49 -8.40 -5.59 1.80
C VAL A 49 -9.31 -5.41 2.99
N ALA A 50 -10.18 -4.42 2.88
CA ALA A 50 -11.33 -4.25 3.75
C ALA A 50 -12.56 -4.57 2.90
N VAL A 51 -13.34 -5.55 3.32
CA VAL A 51 -14.47 -6.04 2.55
C VAL A 51 -15.74 -6.04 3.38
N SER A 52 -16.86 -5.77 2.71
CA SER A 52 -18.20 -5.90 3.27
C SER A 52 -19.13 -6.36 2.16
N ASN A 53 -19.87 -7.45 2.38
CA ASN A 53 -20.79 -8.01 1.38
C ASN A 53 -20.11 -8.22 0.01
N ASP A 54 -18.94 -8.82 0.01
CA ASP A 54 -18.13 -9.12 -1.19
C ASP A 54 -17.66 -7.88 -1.98
N ILE A 55 -17.79 -6.69 -1.39
CA ILE A 55 -17.31 -5.45 -1.99
C ILE A 55 -16.05 -5.00 -1.27
N VAL A 56 -15.02 -4.69 -2.02
CA VAL A 56 -13.78 -4.11 -1.48
C VAL A 56 -13.99 -2.62 -1.27
N LEU A 57 -13.74 -2.15 -0.06
CA LEU A 57 -13.90 -0.76 0.37
C LEU A 57 -12.57 -0.05 0.60
N ALA A 58 -11.52 -0.79 0.81
CA ALA A 58 -10.16 -0.29 0.95
C ALA A 58 -9.19 -1.39 0.58
N ALA A 59 -8.03 -1.01 0.11
CA ALA A 59 -6.98 -1.96 -0.22
C ALA A 59 -5.61 -1.30 -0.14
N LEU A 60 -4.60 -2.10 0.13
CA LEU A 60 -3.21 -1.71 0.02
C LEU A 60 -2.39 -2.91 -0.46
N LYS A 61 -1.23 -2.62 -1.03
CA LYS A 61 -0.28 -3.64 -1.44
C LYS A 61 0.88 -3.64 -0.46
N LEU A 62 1.25 -4.81 0.03
CA LEU A 62 2.45 -4.99 0.85
C LEU A 62 3.45 -5.83 0.07
N ASP A 63 4.60 -5.24 -0.23
CA ASP A 63 5.73 -5.94 -0.83
C ASP A 63 6.75 -6.23 0.27
N ILE A 64 7.30 -7.44 0.28
CA ILE A 64 8.31 -7.85 1.25
C ILE A 64 9.59 -8.16 0.49
N GLY A 65 10.68 -7.58 0.95
CA GLY A 65 12.00 -7.78 0.37
C GLY A 65 13.08 -7.72 1.44
N ASN A 66 14.32 -7.67 1.00
CA ASN A 66 15.47 -7.60 1.91
C ASN A 66 16.17 -6.26 1.78
N ASP A 67 16.36 -5.60 2.91
CA ASP A 67 17.25 -4.45 3.03
C ASP A 67 18.61 -4.97 3.48
N PRO A 68 19.71 -4.62 2.78
CA PRO A 68 21.04 -5.12 3.14
C PRO A 68 21.50 -4.77 4.55
N LYS A 69 20.93 -3.71 5.15
CA LYS A 69 21.34 -3.21 6.46
C LYS A 69 20.51 -3.77 7.60
N ILE A 70 19.20 -3.94 7.39
CA ILE A 70 18.30 -4.27 8.50
C ILE A 70 17.55 -5.59 8.33
N GLY A 71 17.66 -6.23 7.17
CA GLY A 71 17.04 -7.54 6.93
C GLY A 71 15.72 -7.47 6.18
N ARG A 72 14.77 -8.30 6.57
CA ARG A 72 13.47 -8.35 5.89
C ARG A 72 12.64 -7.13 6.23
N VAL A 73 12.14 -6.45 5.19
CA VAL A 73 11.32 -5.25 5.32
C VAL A 73 10.09 -5.34 4.44
N GLY A 74 9.02 -4.71 4.87
CA GLY A 74 7.82 -4.52 4.07
C GLY A 74 7.75 -3.12 3.50
N PHE A 75 7.09 -2.97 2.37
CA PHE A 75 6.82 -1.69 1.76
C PHE A 75 5.35 -1.60 1.38
N ILE A 76 4.65 -0.61 1.92
CA ILE A 76 3.22 -0.39 1.65
C ILE A 76 3.09 0.52 0.44
N GLN A 77 2.27 0.11 -0.53
CA GLN A 77 1.97 0.88 -1.72
C GLN A 77 0.47 0.84 -2.03
N HIS A 78 0.05 1.79 -2.84
CA HIS A 78 -1.30 1.81 -3.42
C HIS A 78 -2.40 1.68 -2.36
N PHE A 79 -2.22 2.38 -1.24
CA PHE A 79 -3.20 2.40 -0.17
C PHE A 79 -4.32 3.36 -0.55
N GLU A 80 -5.49 2.80 -0.78
CA GLU A 80 -6.70 3.55 -1.14
C GLU A 80 -7.85 3.15 -0.22
N ILE A 81 -8.65 4.14 0.14
CA ILE A 81 -9.87 3.96 0.94
C ILE A 81 -10.99 4.67 0.21
N GLU A 82 -12.16 4.03 0.12
CA GLU A 82 -13.34 4.68 -0.44
C GLU A 82 -13.62 5.99 0.31
N ASP A 83 -13.90 7.07 -0.45
CA ASP A 83 -13.98 8.44 0.09
C ASP A 83 -14.89 8.57 1.31
N GLU A 84 -16.04 7.89 1.28
CA GLU A 84 -17.01 7.93 2.37
C GLU A 84 -16.47 7.35 3.69
N LEU A 85 -15.40 6.55 3.61
CA LEU A 85 -14.84 5.87 4.77
C LEU A 85 -13.50 6.43 5.22
N GLU A 86 -12.96 7.45 4.53
CA GLU A 86 -11.65 8.02 4.85
C GLU A 86 -11.57 8.61 6.25
N ARG A 87 -12.69 9.10 6.79
CA ARG A 87 -12.73 9.71 8.12
C ARG A 87 -13.16 8.75 9.21
N THR A 88 -13.28 7.47 8.89
CA THR A 88 -13.57 6.42 9.87
C THR A 88 -12.28 5.84 10.41
N ASP A 89 -12.38 4.86 11.31
CA ASP A 89 -11.23 4.15 11.84
C ASP A 89 -10.66 3.10 10.87
N LEU A 90 -11.20 2.99 9.66
CA LEU A 90 -10.81 1.95 8.72
C LEU A 90 -9.34 2.02 8.33
N GLY A 91 -8.82 3.21 8.07
CA GLY A 91 -7.40 3.39 7.75
C GLY A 91 -6.50 2.86 8.86
N LYS A 92 -6.83 3.16 10.10
CA LYS A 92 -6.10 2.67 11.26
C LYS A 92 -6.15 1.15 11.36
N ARG A 93 -7.31 0.56 11.14
CA ARG A 93 -7.48 -0.89 11.14
C ARG A 93 -6.63 -1.57 10.05
N MET A 94 -6.52 -0.95 8.89
CA MET A 94 -5.67 -1.44 7.79
C MET A 94 -4.20 -1.46 8.20
N ILE A 95 -3.73 -0.38 8.81
CA ILE A 95 -2.33 -0.27 9.27
C ILE A 95 -2.07 -1.26 10.42
N GLU A 96 -3.00 -1.41 11.35
CA GLU A 96 -2.87 -2.39 12.43
C GLU A 96 -2.73 -3.81 11.87
N LYS A 97 -3.46 -4.12 10.80
CA LYS A 97 -3.34 -5.43 10.14
C LYS A 97 -1.94 -5.62 9.54
N ILE A 98 -1.38 -4.58 8.94
CA ILE A 98 -0.01 -4.61 8.42
C ILE A 98 0.99 -4.86 9.56
N ILE A 99 0.83 -4.18 10.68
CA ILE A 99 1.71 -4.36 11.84
C ILE A 99 1.63 -5.80 12.35
N GLN A 100 0.43 -6.38 12.42
CA GLN A 100 0.25 -7.77 12.80
C GLN A 100 0.97 -8.73 11.84
N ILE A 101 0.82 -8.52 10.54
CA ILE A 101 1.48 -9.35 9.52
C ILE A 101 2.99 -9.20 9.62
N ALA A 102 3.49 -7.99 9.83
CA ALA A 102 4.92 -7.73 9.99
C ALA A 102 5.49 -8.48 11.19
N ASP A 103 4.77 -8.48 12.30
CA ASP A 103 5.16 -9.22 13.49
C ASP A 103 5.17 -10.73 13.24
N ASP A 104 4.11 -11.26 12.63
CA ASP A 104 4.00 -12.68 12.32
C ASP A 104 5.08 -13.17 11.36
N LYS A 105 5.53 -12.31 10.46
CA LYS A 105 6.56 -12.63 9.47
C LYS A 105 7.97 -12.22 9.90
N ASN A 106 8.13 -11.70 11.10
CA ASN A 106 9.41 -11.24 11.64
C ASN A 106 10.08 -10.19 10.74
N LEU A 107 9.31 -9.22 10.26
CA LEU A 107 9.88 -8.11 9.51
C LEU A 107 10.60 -7.16 10.46
N SER A 108 11.75 -6.65 10.05
CA SER A 108 12.53 -5.68 10.83
C SER A 108 11.94 -4.28 10.77
N ALA A 109 11.24 -3.96 9.68
CA ALA A 109 10.60 -2.66 9.48
C ALA A 109 9.51 -2.76 8.43
N VAL A 110 8.62 -1.79 8.44
CA VAL A 110 7.66 -1.55 7.36
C VAL A 110 7.78 -0.09 6.96
N ASP A 111 7.99 0.14 5.68
CA ASP A 111 8.16 1.47 5.12
C ASP A 111 6.98 1.84 4.23
N THR A 112 6.77 3.13 4.06
CA THR A 112 5.84 3.65 3.07
C THR A 112 6.37 4.99 2.56
N LEU A 113 5.93 5.35 1.37
CA LEU A 113 6.33 6.60 0.73
C LEU A 113 5.10 7.23 0.10
N PHE A 114 4.87 8.51 0.35
CA PHE A 114 3.76 9.24 -0.26
C PHE A 114 4.09 10.72 -0.34
N ASP A 115 3.28 11.45 -1.10
CA ASP A 115 3.45 12.87 -1.31
C ASP A 115 3.26 13.66 0.00
N VAL A 116 4.10 14.67 0.23
CA VAL A 116 4.02 15.50 1.44
C VAL A 116 2.70 16.25 1.59
N SER A 117 1.95 16.41 0.50
CA SER A 117 0.62 17.03 0.56
C SER A 117 -0.43 16.14 1.22
N LYS A 118 -0.14 14.86 1.41
CA LYS A 118 -1.04 13.89 2.03
C LYS A 118 -0.99 13.96 3.55
N SER A 119 -1.38 15.11 4.13
CA SER A 119 -1.27 15.35 5.57
C SER A 119 -2.07 14.36 6.42
N ASP A 120 -3.23 13.91 5.92
CA ASP A 120 -4.07 12.94 6.64
C ASP A 120 -3.36 11.59 6.75
N MET A 121 -2.63 11.19 5.71
CA MET A 121 -1.84 9.97 5.72
C MET A 121 -0.66 10.08 6.69
N ILE A 122 0.01 11.22 6.73
CA ILE A 122 1.10 11.45 7.67
C ILE A 122 0.61 11.28 9.11
N THR A 123 -0.53 11.88 9.45
CA THR A 123 -1.12 11.75 10.77
C THR A 123 -1.48 10.30 11.09
N LEU A 124 -2.13 9.62 10.15
CA LEU A 124 -2.54 8.22 10.31
C LEU A 124 -1.35 7.31 10.61
N TYR A 125 -0.29 7.40 9.82
CA TYR A 125 0.90 6.59 10.03
C TYR A 125 1.64 6.95 11.31
N SER A 126 1.74 8.25 11.62
CA SER A 126 2.40 8.72 12.85
C SER A 126 1.71 8.19 14.10
N GLU A 127 0.39 8.18 14.11
CA GLU A 127 -0.39 7.63 15.22
C GLU A 127 -0.19 6.13 15.42
N SER A 128 0.25 5.43 14.38
CA SER A 128 0.55 4.00 14.43
C SER A 128 2.03 3.70 14.67
N GLY A 129 2.82 4.71 15.00
CA GLY A 129 4.23 4.53 15.35
C GLY A 129 5.21 4.63 14.19
N PHE A 130 4.76 5.02 13.01
CA PHE A 130 5.66 5.28 11.89
C PHE A 130 6.36 6.61 12.09
N GLU A 131 7.65 6.65 11.82
CA GLU A 131 8.48 7.84 11.98
C GLU A 131 9.02 8.31 10.64
N GLU A 132 9.00 9.62 10.42
CA GLU A 132 9.59 10.20 9.21
C GLU A 132 11.08 9.93 9.19
N GLN A 133 11.57 9.31 8.11
CA GLN A 133 12.98 9.01 7.93
C GLN A 133 13.67 10.06 7.08
N ARG A 134 13.03 10.51 6.00
CA ARG A 134 13.57 11.51 5.10
C ARG A 134 12.49 12.08 4.18
N LYS A 135 12.79 13.22 3.60
CA LYS A 135 11.98 13.79 2.51
C LYS A 135 12.78 13.68 1.22
N GLU A 136 12.11 13.37 0.13
CA GLU A 136 12.73 13.19 -1.16
C GLU A 136 12.16 14.15 -2.19
N ILE A 137 13.01 14.56 -3.14
CA ILE A 137 12.60 15.35 -4.28
C ILE A 137 12.59 14.42 -5.50
N TYR A 138 11.44 14.34 -6.15
CA TYR A 138 11.30 13.57 -7.38
C TYR A 138 11.53 14.49 -8.56
N LEU A 139 12.54 14.20 -9.37
CA LEU A 139 12.90 14.98 -10.55
C LEU A 139 12.71 14.16 -11.81
N ARG A 140 12.15 14.80 -12.84
CA ARG A 140 11.97 14.18 -14.14
C ARG A 140 12.30 15.17 -15.25
N LYS A 141 13.09 14.72 -16.24
CA LYS A 141 13.26 15.42 -17.49
C LYS A 141 12.52 14.64 -18.57
N LYS A 142 11.50 15.26 -19.17
CA LYS A 142 10.80 14.64 -20.30
C LYS A 142 11.51 14.98 -21.59
N PHE A 143 11.66 13.98 -22.44
CA PHE A 143 12.14 14.16 -23.79
C PHE A 143 10.95 14.15 -24.75
N LYS A 144 11.14 14.68 -25.97
CA LYS A 144 10.09 14.59 -26.98
C LYS A 144 9.73 13.13 -27.20
N SER A 145 8.43 12.89 -27.39
CA SER A 145 7.97 11.57 -27.72
C SER A 145 8.70 11.03 -28.96
N ARG A 146 9.32 9.88 -28.81
CA ARG A 146 10.02 9.22 -29.92
C ARG A 146 9.06 8.21 -30.53
N VAL A 147 8.58 8.54 -31.71
CA VAL A 147 7.69 7.65 -32.48
C VAL A 147 8.53 6.92 -33.50
N PHE A 148 8.36 5.65 -33.56
CA PHE A 148 9.05 4.79 -34.53
C PHE A 148 8.20 4.54 -35.74
#